data_e990b0b2d04e325f6bbd092cdbe7abdc
#
_entry.id   e990b0b2d04e325f6bbd092cdbe7abdc
#
_cell.length_a   1.000
_cell.length_b   1.000
_cell.length_c   1.000
_cell.angle_alpha   90.00
_cell.angle_beta   90.00
_cell.angle_gamma   90.00
#
_symmetry.space_group_name_H-M   'P 1'
#
loop_
_entity.id
_entity.type
_entity.pdbx_description
1 polymer ?
#
loop_
_entity_poly.entity_id
_entity_poly.type
_entity_poly.pdbx_seq_one_letter_code
_entity_poly.pdbx_strand_id
1 'polypeptide(L)'
;MTADPLQPIERRLWQALLLCVPVSATPLLPFGNGTLARPLAIVPAALLLILAAYRLLVLGQRPRLAGDGFAALSLFTLYIVVSGLGVVMLQPPDAFKGQTPLDSLVRALLTWGVGLAFYVVARLQIRNAADIRMTLRFLFIGMGVSIAFAGVQVVAMAQHGELLRVVQAITDLIAVRYDGLVNRAQGMTFEPSWLATQIIVLLIPALIARAMARQEGVGLPALPGHALRLAGGFAVAIGGLLFSGSRFGLACIVAMLGLSVFLAALRGRILAAATFLGVLVAGGGAVVAMSGLGAGAGATYVMGPVAYLTESADLNSLAGGDVATGVTDALALAGRFAAAEAAGLTWLDHPVFGVSLGNNYRYFGEYAPDWAFTTQLFTQGAKEGIGWLDPNSPEKGNAKNLFLRLLSETGVVGFALFIIFFWRQLFRGRPHDAFHRYFRLASAAALGFSFLNQDTFVDAGLWIPLALCCAMNHLPTKIKAPAGE
;
A
#
# COMPACT_ATOMS: atom_id res chain seq x y z
N MET A 1 -24.04 -23.19 -26.38
CA MET A 1 -23.86 -22.46 -25.10
C MET A 1 -24.11 -20.99 -25.39
N THR A 2 -25.23 -20.43 -24.93
CA THR A 2 -25.55 -19.01 -25.06
C THR A 2 -24.53 -18.19 -24.27
N ALA A 3 -23.96 -17.18 -24.90
CA ALA A 3 -23.02 -16.30 -24.22
C ALA A 3 -23.72 -15.64 -23.02
N ASP A 4 -23.07 -15.65 -21.86
CA ASP A 4 -23.60 -15.01 -20.65
C ASP A 4 -23.63 -13.47 -20.83
N PRO A 5 -24.80 -12.84 -20.87
CA PRO A 5 -24.96 -11.40 -21.17
C PRO A 5 -24.32 -10.49 -20.12
N LEU A 6 -24.11 -10.97 -18.89
CA LEU A 6 -23.55 -10.19 -17.80
C LEU A 6 -22.01 -10.17 -17.82
N GLN A 7 -21.38 -11.16 -18.45
CA GLN A 7 -19.92 -11.27 -18.47
C GLN A 7 -19.19 -10.04 -19.08
N PRO A 8 -19.65 -9.41 -20.18
CA PRO A 8 -19.03 -8.17 -20.70
C PRO A 8 -19.14 -7.02 -19.71
N ILE A 9 -20.26 -6.89 -18.99
CA ILE A 9 -20.48 -5.82 -18.00
C ILE A 9 -19.55 -6.01 -16.82
N GLU A 10 -19.46 -7.23 -16.26
CA GLU A 10 -18.52 -7.56 -15.17
C GLU A 10 -17.08 -7.23 -15.56
N ARG A 11 -16.69 -7.60 -16.79
CA ARG A 11 -15.34 -7.32 -17.29
C ARG A 11 -15.05 -5.83 -17.39
N ARG A 12 -15.98 -5.02 -17.88
CA ARG A 12 -15.82 -3.56 -17.96
C ARG A 12 -15.77 -2.91 -16.58
N LEU A 13 -16.61 -3.35 -15.65
CA LEU A 13 -16.59 -2.87 -14.26
C LEU A 13 -15.29 -3.24 -13.57
N TRP A 14 -14.76 -4.45 -13.80
CA TRP A 14 -13.45 -4.86 -13.28
C TRP A 14 -12.32 -4.00 -13.84
N GLN A 15 -12.31 -3.71 -15.13
CA GLN A 15 -11.36 -2.81 -15.75
C GLN A 15 -11.45 -1.38 -15.18
N ALA A 16 -12.66 -0.85 -14.99
CA ALA A 16 -12.88 0.43 -14.37
C ALA A 16 -12.38 0.47 -12.92
N LEU A 17 -12.64 -0.58 -12.13
CA LEU A 17 -12.11 -0.71 -10.78
C LEU A 17 -10.59 -0.57 -10.78
N LEU A 18 -9.90 -1.34 -11.63
CA LEU A 18 -8.44 -1.36 -11.70
C LEU A 18 -7.84 0.00 -12.10
N LEU A 19 -8.49 0.72 -13.00
CA LEU A 19 -8.12 2.10 -13.38
C LEU A 19 -8.33 3.09 -12.23
N CYS A 20 -9.36 2.88 -11.40
CA CYS A 20 -9.69 3.74 -10.28
C CYS A 20 -8.89 3.44 -9.00
N VAL A 21 -8.09 2.35 -8.96
CA VAL A 21 -7.28 1.99 -7.78
C VAL A 21 -6.41 3.15 -7.27
N PRO A 22 -5.75 3.95 -8.12
CA PRO A 22 -4.93 5.06 -7.64
C PRO A 22 -5.73 6.18 -6.97
N VAL A 23 -7.03 6.30 -7.26
CA VAL A 23 -7.89 7.35 -6.68
C VAL A 23 -8.36 6.90 -5.31
N SER A 24 -7.58 7.20 -4.27
CA SER A 24 -7.79 6.65 -2.93
C SER A 24 -8.62 7.53 -2.00
N ALA A 25 -8.92 8.78 -2.35
CA ALA A 25 -9.64 9.73 -1.48
C ALA A 25 -10.50 10.72 -2.26
N THR A 26 -11.45 10.22 -3.06
CA THR A 26 -12.29 11.12 -3.88
C THR A 26 -13.33 11.86 -3.04
N PRO A 27 -13.54 13.19 -3.29
CA PRO A 27 -14.62 13.96 -2.68
C PRO A 27 -16.02 13.57 -3.20
N LEU A 28 -16.07 12.88 -4.33
CA LEU A 28 -17.34 12.53 -5.00
C LEU A 28 -18.19 11.52 -4.21
N LEU A 29 -17.61 10.86 -3.22
CA LEU A 29 -18.34 9.93 -2.36
C LEU A 29 -18.84 10.63 -1.10
N PRO A 30 -20.16 10.63 -0.83
CA PRO A 30 -20.77 11.38 0.28
C PRO A 30 -20.53 10.75 1.66
N PHE A 31 -19.70 9.71 1.75
CA PHE A 31 -19.50 8.95 3.00
C PHE A 31 -18.35 9.54 3.82
N GLY A 32 -18.62 9.82 5.07
CA GLY A 32 -17.61 10.18 6.08
C GLY A 32 -17.16 11.64 6.02
N ASN A 33 -17.11 12.26 7.19
CA ASN A 33 -16.49 13.55 7.37
C ASN A 33 -15.02 13.36 7.76
N GLY A 34 -14.13 14.11 7.14
CA GLY A 34 -12.75 14.23 7.55
C GLY A 34 -11.81 13.11 7.02
N THR A 35 -11.21 12.36 7.90
CA THR A 35 -10.02 11.52 7.68
C THR A 35 -10.25 10.16 7.00
N LEU A 36 -11.48 9.80 6.61
CA LEU A 36 -11.75 8.52 5.96
C LEU A 36 -11.31 8.55 4.49
N ALA A 37 -10.35 7.70 4.16
CA ALA A 37 -10.01 7.44 2.77
C ALA A 37 -11.22 6.91 2.01
N ARG A 38 -11.49 7.47 0.83
CA ARG A 38 -12.68 7.18 0.01
C ARG A 38 -12.25 6.71 -1.38
N PRO A 39 -11.80 5.46 -1.51
CA PRO A 39 -11.30 4.98 -2.79
C PRO A 39 -12.43 4.95 -3.84
N LEU A 40 -12.21 5.62 -4.97
CA LEU A 40 -13.18 5.63 -6.07
C LEU A 40 -13.48 4.20 -6.58
N ALA A 41 -12.50 3.31 -6.48
CA ALA A 41 -12.61 1.91 -6.85
C ALA A 41 -13.75 1.16 -6.11
N ILE A 42 -14.26 1.71 -4.99
CA ILE A 42 -15.37 1.07 -4.25
C ILE A 42 -16.68 1.07 -5.06
N VAL A 43 -16.89 2.06 -5.93
CA VAL A 43 -18.11 2.15 -6.74
C VAL A 43 -18.22 0.96 -7.70
N PRO A 44 -17.28 0.72 -8.62
CA PRO A 44 -17.35 -0.48 -9.45
C PRO A 44 -17.22 -1.78 -8.64
N ALA A 45 -16.56 -1.79 -7.47
CA ALA A 45 -16.54 -2.96 -6.58
C ALA A 45 -17.94 -3.27 -6.05
N ALA A 46 -18.68 -2.28 -5.57
CA ALA A 46 -20.06 -2.46 -5.09
C ALA A 46 -20.98 -2.98 -6.20
N LEU A 47 -20.87 -2.43 -7.42
CA LEU A 47 -21.65 -2.92 -8.57
C LEU A 47 -21.32 -4.38 -8.91
N LEU A 48 -20.04 -4.76 -8.85
CA LEU A 48 -19.62 -6.16 -9.06
C LEU A 48 -20.15 -7.10 -7.96
N LEU A 49 -20.20 -6.65 -6.71
CA LEU A 49 -20.79 -7.42 -5.61
C LEU A 49 -22.31 -7.57 -5.78
N ILE A 50 -23.01 -6.52 -6.21
CA ILE A 50 -24.44 -6.57 -6.53
C ILE A 50 -24.70 -7.57 -7.67
N LEU A 51 -23.90 -7.55 -8.74
CA LEU A 51 -24.02 -8.54 -9.83
C LEU A 51 -23.72 -9.95 -9.35
N ALA A 52 -22.75 -10.14 -8.46
CA ALA A 52 -22.45 -11.44 -7.87
C ALA A 52 -23.60 -11.93 -6.99
N ALA A 53 -24.21 -11.06 -6.20
CA ALA A 53 -25.41 -11.38 -5.41
C ALA A 53 -26.60 -11.71 -6.30
N TYR A 54 -26.84 -10.95 -7.39
CA TYR A 54 -27.87 -11.26 -8.37
C TYR A 54 -27.68 -12.65 -8.99
N ARG A 55 -26.44 -13.00 -9.38
CA ARG A 55 -26.12 -14.33 -9.91
C ARG A 55 -26.44 -15.45 -8.90
N LEU A 56 -26.08 -15.22 -7.64
CA LEU A 56 -26.31 -16.19 -6.58
C LEU A 56 -27.79 -16.36 -6.26
N LEU A 57 -28.49 -15.24 -6.02
CA LEU A 57 -29.85 -15.24 -5.46
C LEU A 57 -30.93 -15.44 -6.53
N VAL A 58 -30.75 -14.87 -7.71
CA VAL A 58 -31.76 -14.89 -8.79
C VAL A 58 -31.46 -15.99 -9.82
N LEU A 59 -30.19 -16.11 -10.24
CA LEU A 59 -29.81 -17.08 -11.26
C LEU A 59 -29.37 -18.44 -10.67
N GLY A 60 -29.31 -18.60 -9.35
CA GLY A 60 -28.85 -19.81 -8.68
C GLY A 60 -27.38 -20.19 -8.97
N GLN A 61 -26.61 -19.29 -9.56
CA GLN A 61 -25.22 -19.52 -9.94
C GLN A 61 -24.30 -19.32 -8.74
N ARG A 62 -23.77 -20.41 -8.20
CA ARG A 62 -22.83 -20.31 -7.07
C ARG A 62 -21.51 -19.68 -7.52
N PRO A 63 -21.04 -18.63 -6.85
CA PRO A 63 -19.75 -18.04 -7.15
C PRO A 63 -18.64 -19.05 -6.87
N ARG A 64 -17.74 -19.24 -7.82
CA ARG A 64 -16.57 -20.11 -7.64
C ARG A 64 -15.49 -19.35 -6.86
N LEU A 65 -15.69 -19.21 -5.58
CA LEU A 65 -14.66 -18.71 -4.67
C LEU A 65 -13.71 -19.89 -4.35
N ALA A 66 -12.89 -20.25 -5.32
CA ALA A 66 -11.95 -21.34 -5.15
C ALA A 66 -10.83 -20.96 -4.17
N GLY A 67 -10.64 -21.76 -3.14
CA GLY A 67 -9.44 -21.73 -2.31
C GLY A 67 -9.66 -21.56 -0.82
N ASP A 68 -8.80 -22.20 -0.07
CA ASP A 68 -8.84 -22.37 1.40
C ASP A 68 -8.64 -21.10 2.24
N GLY A 69 -8.34 -19.96 1.62
CA GLY A 69 -8.09 -18.70 2.33
C GLY A 69 -9.34 -18.07 2.93
N PHE A 70 -10.53 -18.36 2.38
CA PHE A 70 -11.79 -17.78 2.85
C PHE A 70 -12.12 -18.17 4.30
N ALA A 71 -11.86 -19.40 4.69
CA ALA A 71 -12.11 -19.82 6.07
C ALA A 71 -11.31 -19.03 7.10
N ALA A 72 -10.01 -18.78 6.83
CA ALA A 72 -9.17 -18.00 7.73
C ALA A 72 -9.59 -16.52 7.76
N LEU A 73 -9.97 -15.96 6.61
CA LEU A 73 -10.50 -14.60 6.50
C LEU A 73 -11.83 -14.43 7.23
N SER A 74 -12.76 -15.39 7.05
CA SER A 74 -14.06 -15.40 7.75
C SER A 74 -13.88 -15.55 9.25
N LEU A 75 -12.96 -16.41 9.69
CA LEU A 75 -12.65 -16.59 11.10
C LEU A 75 -12.05 -15.33 11.71
N PHE A 76 -11.11 -14.68 11.02
CA PHE A 76 -10.58 -13.39 11.44
C PHE A 76 -11.68 -12.32 11.51
N THR A 77 -12.53 -12.22 10.48
CA THR A 77 -13.65 -11.25 10.45
C THR A 77 -14.62 -11.49 11.61
N LEU A 78 -15.00 -12.74 11.86
CA LEU A 78 -15.85 -13.10 12.98
C LEU A 78 -15.18 -12.74 14.32
N TYR A 79 -13.90 -13.06 14.45
CA TYR A 79 -13.12 -12.76 15.64
C TYR A 79 -13.10 -11.25 15.96
N ILE A 80 -12.76 -10.39 14.97
CA ILE A 80 -12.69 -8.93 15.20
C ILE A 80 -14.05 -8.32 15.55
N VAL A 81 -15.15 -8.90 15.06
CA VAL A 81 -16.52 -8.47 15.43
C VAL A 81 -16.83 -8.90 16.86
N VAL A 82 -16.67 -10.18 17.17
CA VAL A 82 -17.05 -10.73 18.49
C VAL A 82 -16.15 -10.21 19.60
N SER A 83 -14.81 -10.28 19.42
CA SER A 83 -13.86 -9.75 20.42
C SER A 83 -13.96 -8.24 20.54
N GLY A 84 -14.12 -7.54 19.41
CA GLY A 84 -14.28 -6.09 19.41
C GLY A 84 -15.50 -5.61 20.18
N LEU A 85 -16.66 -6.24 19.97
CA LEU A 85 -17.88 -5.96 20.73
C LEU A 85 -17.71 -6.30 22.22
N GLY A 86 -17.10 -7.46 22.53
CA GLY A 86 -16.84 -7.86 23.91
C GLY A 86 -15.96 -6.85 24.66
N VAL A 87 -14.88 -6.39 24.04
CA VAL A 87 -13.99 -5.39 24.62
C VAL A 87 -14.69 -4.03 24.77
N VAL A 88 -15.44 -3.59 23.75
CA VAL A 88 -16.17 -2.30 23.81
C VAL A 88 -17.23 -2.29 24.91
N MET A 89 -17.89 -3.42 25.17
CA MET A 89 -18.87 -3.51 26.28
C MET A 89 -18.23 -3.39 27.67
N LEU A 90 -16.94 -3.66 27.80
CA LEU A 90 -16.19 -3.55 29.04
C LEU A 90 -15.51 -2.19 29.22
N GLN A 91 -15.45 -1.38 28.16
CA GLN A 91 -14.85 -0.04 28.21
C GLN A 91 -15.86 1.02 28.64
N PRO A 92 -15.40 2.10 29.30
CA PRO A 92 -16.24 3.27 29.56
C PRO A 92 -16.83 3.81 28.23
N PRO A 93 -18.13 4.17 28.21
CA PRO A 93 -18.79 4.67 26.99
C PRO A 93 -18.34 6.10 26.60
N ASP A 94 -17.47 6.70 27.38
CA ASP A 94 -17.06 8.08 27.21
C ASP A 94 -16.43 8.35 25.84
N ALA A 95 -16.83 9.48 25.25
CA ALA A 95 -16.25 9.91 23.99
C ALA A 95 -14.83 10.45 24.22
N PHE A 96 -13.88 9.93 23.44
CA PHE A 96 -12.51 10.46 23.36
C PHE A 96 -12.28 11.00 21.96
N LYS A 97 -11.82 12.25 21.84
CA LYS A 97 -11.64 12.93 20.55
C LYS A 97 -12.88 12.82 19.65
N GLY A 98 -14.06 13.00 20.26
CA GLY A 98 -15.37 13.02 19.57
C GLY A 98 -15.88 11.67 19.10
N GLN A 99 -15.35 10.55 19.59
CA GLN A 99 -15.85 9.20 19.26
C GLN A 99 -15.94 8.30 20.50
N THR A 100 -17.04 7.55 20.58
CA THR A 100 -17.18 6.47 21.56
C THR A 100 -16.36 5.24 21.11
N PRO A 101 -16.07 4.26 21.99
CA PRO A 101 -15.44 3.02 21.61
C PRO A 101 -16.21 2.26 20.51
N LEU A 102 -17.54 2.30 20.58
CA LEU A 102 -18.40 1.66 19.59
C LEU A 102 -18.33 2.35 18.21
N ASP A 103 -18.36 3.69 18.18
CA ASP A 103 -18.20 4.44 16.92
C ASP A 103 -16.89 4.13 16.24
N SER A 104 -15.81 4.00 17.01
CA SER A 104 -14.49 3.65 16.52
C SER A 104 -14.45 2.24 15.93
N LEU A 105 -15.04 1.27 16.64
CA LEU A 105 -15.17 -0.11 16.15
C LEU A 105 -15.98 -0.16 14.82
N VAL A 106 -17.15 0.49 14.78
CA VAL A 106 -18.01 0.50 13.57
C VAL A 106 -17.26 1.12 12.40
N ARG A 107 -16.57 2.24 12.58
CA ARG A 107 -15.76 2.84 11.50
C ARG A 107 -14.62 1.93 11.04
N ALA A 108 -13.94 1.27 11.97
CA ALA A 108 -12.88 0.33 11.63
C ALA A 108 -13.41 -0.92 10.89
N LEU A 109 -14.57 -1.44 11.29
CA LEU A 109 -15.26 -2.53 10.58
C LEU A 109 -15.72 -2.10 9.19
N LEU A 110 -16.15 -0.85 8.99
CA LEU A 110 -16.48 -0.33 7.66
C LEU A 110 -15.22 -0.28 6.77
N THR A 111 -14.08 0.20 7.29
CA THR A 111 -12.82 0.20 6.53
C THR A 111 -12.33 -1.20 6.21
N TRP A 112 -12.47 -2.14 7.14
CA TRP A 112 -12.25 -3.57 6.92
C TRP A 112 -13.17 -4.12 5.81
N GLY A 113 -14.46 -3.80 5.87
CA GLY A 113 -15.46 -4.21 4.88
C GLY A 113 -15.14 -3.72 3.47
N VAL A 114 -14.63 -2.50 3.33
CA VAL A 114 -14.15 -1.96 2.03
C VAL A 114 -12.98 -2.79 1.50
N GLY A 115 -12.00 -3.08 2.33
CA GLY A 115 -10.87 -3.94 1.95
C GLY A 115 -11.32 -5.34 1.56
N LEU A 116 -12.20 -5.93 2.37
CA LEU A 116 -12.79 -7.24 2.09
C LEU A 116 -13.54 -7.25 0.74
N ALA A 117 -14.26 -6.18 0.40
CA ALA A 117 -14.94 -6.04 -0.88
C ALA A 117 -13.96 -6.11 -2.05
N PHE A 118 -12.81 -5.40 -1.98
CA PHE A 118 -11.77 -5.48 -3.01
C PHE A 118 -11.20 -6.89 -3.15
N TYR A 119 -10.94 -7.57 -2.04
CA TYR A 119 -10.44 -8.94 -2.07
C TYR A 119 -11.44 -9.89 -2.71
N VAL A 120 -12.70 -9.87 -2.27
CA VAL A 120 -13.78 -10.74 -2.78
C VAL A 120 -13.99 -10.51 -4.27
N VAL A 121 -14.13 -9.25 -4.70
CA VAL A 121 -14.30 -8.91 -6.11
C VAL A 121 -13.11 -9.38 -6.94
N ALA A 122 -11.88 -9.14 -6.49
CA ALA A 122 -10.70 -9.61 -7.21
C ALA A 122 -10.70 -11.14 -7.35
N ARG A 123 -11.08 -11.87 -6.30
CA ARG A 123 -11.22 -13.34 -6.32
C ARG A 123 -12.30 -13.84 -7.28
N LEU A 124 -13.40 -13.09 -7.42
CA LEU A 124 -14.48 -13.42 -8.35
C LEU A 124 -14.10 -13.17 -9.82
N GLN A 125 -13.29 -12.15 -10.08
CA GLN A 125 -12.95 -11.70 -11.43
C GLN A 125 -11.70 -12.39 -12.01
N ILE A 126 -10.77 -12.83 -11.16
CA ILE A 126 -9.52 -13.46 -11.60
C ILE A 126 -9.68 -14.98 -11.61
N ARG A 127 -10.05 -15.54 -12.77
CA ARG A 127 -10.40 -16.96 -12.94
C ARG A 127 -9.37 -17.76 -13.76
N ASN A 128 -8.56 -17.09 -14.56
CA ASN A 128 -7.60 -17.70 -15.47
C ASN A 128 -6.40 -16.80 -15.76
N ALA A 129 -5.42 -17.31 -16.49
CA ALA A 129 -4.21 -16.57 -16.84
C ALA A 129 -4.46 -15.32 -17.70
N ALA A 130 -5.54 -15.29 -18.50
CA ALA A 130 -5.89 -14.11 -19.28
C ALA A 130 -6.40 -12.98 -18.36
N ASP A 131 -7.18 -13.32 -17.33
CA ASP A 131 -7.66 -12.35 -16.34
C ASP A 131 -6.50 -11.77 -15.52
N ILE A 132 -5.49 -12.59 -15.17
CA ILE A 132 -4.26 -12.10 -14.51
C ILE A 132 -3.56 -11.08 -15.39
N ARG A 133 -3.34 -11.40 -16.68
CA ARG A 133 -2.69 -10.47 -17.61
C ARG A 133 -3.48 -9.18 -17.79
N MET A 134 -4.80 -9.28 -17.91
CA MET A 134 -5.70 -8.13 -17.98
C MET A 134 -5.61 -7.28 -16.71
N THR A 135 -5.70 -7.89 -15.54
CA THR A 135 -5.60 -7.21 -14.25
C THR A 135 -4.28 -6.43 -14.14
N LEU A 136 -3.15 -7.09 -14.38
CA LEU A 136 -1.86 -6.42 -14.35
C LEU A 136 -1.77 -5.27 -15.37
N ARG A 137 -2.29 -5.48 -16.60
CA ARG A 137 -2.29 -4.43 -17.63
C ARG A 137 -3.06 -3.18 -17.18
N PHE A 138 -4.27 -3.33 -16.65
CA PHE A 138 -5.10 -2.19 -16.25
C PHE A 138 -4.57 -1.51 -14.98
N LEU A 139 -3.98 -2.27 -14.04
CA LEU A 139 -3.26 -1.69 -12.91
C LEU A 139 -2.06 -0.84 -13.38
N PHE A 140 -1.27 -1.34 -14.33
CA PHE A 140 -0.15 -0.57 -14.89
C PHE A 140 -0.61 0.70 -15.60
N ILE A 141 -1.74 0.66 -16.32
CA ILE A 141 -2.31 1.85 -16.98
C ILE A 141 -2.78 2.86 -15.92
N GLY A 142 -3.58 2.45 -14.94
CA GLY A 142 -4.08 3.33 -13.88
C GLY A 142 -2.94 3.98 -13.08
N MET A 143 -1.96 3.17 -12.67
CA MET A 143 -0.78 3.69 -11.98
C MET A 143 0.07 4.59 -12.86
N GLY A 144 0.23 4.26 -14.15
CA GLY A 144 0.95 5.08 -15.11
C GLY A 144 0.32 6.48 -15.25
N VAL A 145 -1.01 6.56 -15.32
CA VAL A 145 -1.74 7.83 -15.34
C VAL A 145 -1.52 8.62 -14.05
N SER A 146 -1.59 7.95 -12.90
CA SER A 146 -1.34 8.60 -11.60
C SER A 146 0.09 9.14 -11.48
N ILE A 147 1.08 8.38 -11.93
CA ILE A 147 2.49 8.80 -11.92
C ILE A 147 2.72 9.95 -12.91
N ALA A 148 2.13 9.90 -14.10
CA ALA A 148 2.20 11.01 -15.06
C ALA A 148 1.58 12.29 -14.48
N PHE A 149 0.44 12.18 -13.78
CA PHE A 149 -0.17 13.31 -13.10
C PHE A 149 0.71 13.82 -11.95
N ALA A 150 1.39 12.94 -11.20
CA ALA A 150 2.39 13.35 -10.22
C ALA A 150 3.54 14.16 -10.85
N GLY A 151 3.99 13.78 -12.05
CA GLY A 151 4.95 14.57 -12.81
C GLY A 151 4.44 15.97 -13.15
N VAL A 152 3.17 16.10 -13.56
CA VAL A 152 2.53 17.41 -13.79
C VAL A 152 2.47 18.23 -12.50
N GLN A 153 2.14 17.60 -11.36
CA GLN A 153 2.14 18.26 -10.05
C GLN A 153 3.55 18.80 -9.69
N VAL A 154 4.61 18.04 -9.94
CA VAL A 154 6.00 18.49 -9.70
C VAL A 154 6.32 19.71 -10.56
N VAL A 155 6.00 19.69 -11.86
CA VAL A 155 6.23 20.83 -12.75
C VAL A 155 5.43 22.07 -12.31
N ALA A 156 4.18 21.88 -11.90
CA ALA A 156 3.32 22.95 -11.42
C ALA A 156 3.85 23.58 -10.12
N MET A 157 4.32 22.75 -9.18
CA MET A 157 4.96 23.25 -7.96
C MET A 157 6.24 24.03 -8.24
N ALA A 158 7.06 23.60 -9.22
CA ALA A 158 8.28 24.29 -9.60
C ALA A 158 8.04 25.63 -10.30
N GLN A 159 6.98 25.74 -11.10
CA GLN A 159 6.65 26.96 -11.84
C GLN A 159 5.81 27.97 -11.03
N HIS A 160 5.14 27.52 -9.97
CA HIS A 160 4.20 28.33 -9.21
C HIS A 160 3.08 28.97 -10.06
N GLY A 161 2.38 29.98 -9.55
CA GLY A 161 1.44 30.80 -10.31
C GLY A 161 0.15 30.05 -10.75
N GLU A 162 -0.32 30.37 -11.96
CA GLU A 162 -1.61 29.87 -12.48
C GLU A 162 -1.60 28.35 -12.69
N LEU A 163 -0.50 27.78 -13.17
CA LEU A 163 -0.41 26.35 -13.40
C LEU A 163 -0.62 25.57 -12.10
N LEU A 164 0.00 26.04 -11.01
CA LEU A 164 -0.16 25.40 -9.70
C LEU A 164 -1.61 25.49 -9.22
N ARG A 165 -2.28 26.63 -9.41
CA ARG A 165 -3.71 26.80 -9.05
C ARG A 165 -4.62 25.84 -9.82
N VAL A 166 -4.41 25.71 -11.13
CA VAL A 166 -5.20 24.78 -11.97
C VAL A 166 -4.96 23.34 -11.57
N VAL A 167 -3.69 22.94 -11.38
CA VAL A 167 -3.32 21.58 -10.97
C VAL A 167 -3.83 21.27 -9.56
N GLN A 168 -3.81 22.25 -8.64
CA GLN A 168 -4.38 22.11 -7.32
C GLN A 168 -5.91 21.89 -7.39
N ALA A 169 -6.64 22.70 -8.17
CA ALA A 169 -8.09 22.54 -8.34
C ALA A 169 -8.46 21.16 -8.92
N ILE A 170 -7.67 20.66 -9.89
CA ILE A 170 -7.86 19.30 -10.41
C ILE A 170 -7.55 18.25 -9.33
N THR A 171 -6.50 18.46 -8.55
CA THR A 171 -6.12 17.55 -7.45
C THR A 171 -7.23 17.48 -6.41
N ASP A 172 -7.81 18.62 -6.02
CA ASP A 172 -8.90 18.70 -5.03
C ASP A 172 -10.20 18.05 -5.53
N LEU A 173 -10.41 18.02 -6.85
CA LEU A 173 -11.53 17.30 -7.46
C LEU A 173 -11.33 15.77 -7.43
N ILE A 174 -10.09 15.29 -7.49
CA ILE A 174 -9.74 13.87 -7.56
C ILE A 174 -9.48 13.29 -6.18
N ALA A 175 -8.75 14.03 -5.34
CA ALA A 175 -8.30 13.57 -4.03
C ALA A 175 -8.26 14.73 -3.02
N VAL A 176 -9.13 14.68 -2.03
CA VAL A 176 -9.15 15.68 -0.96
C VAL A 176 -7.90 15.54 -0.09
N ARG A 177 -7.15 16.63 0.03
CA ARG A 177 -6.06 16.74 0.97
C ARG A 177 -6.21 18.05 1.76
N TYR A 178 -5.97 17.98 3.07
CA TYR A 178 -6.09 19.14 3.95
C TYR A 178 -5.04 20.23 3.69
N ASP A 179 -3.83 19.83 3.29
CA ASP A 179 -2.67 20.72 3.23
C ASP A 179 -2.32 21.21 1.83
N GLY A 180 -3.12 20.88 0.81
CA GLY A 180 -2.82 21.20 -0.57
C GLY A 180 -1.56 20.46 -1.11
N LEU A 181 -1.12 20.90 -2.30
CA LEU A 181 0.14 20.44 -2.89
C LEU A 181 1.31 21.23 -2.30
N VAL A 182 1.95 20.70 -1.28
CA VAL A 182 3.10 21.33 -0.64
C VAL A 182 4.30 20.39 -0.77
N ASN A 183 5.33 20.81 -1.50
CA ASN A 183 6.65 20.16 -1.60
C ASN A 183 6.70 18.71 -2.09
N ARG A 184 5.58 18.02 -2.32
CA ARG A 184 5.57 16.60 -2.70
C ARG A 184 4.35 16.27 -3.56
N ALA A 185 4.55 15.51 -4.64
CA ALA A 185 3.46 15.08 -5.49
C ALA A 185 2.76 13.82 -4.93
N GLN A 186 1.45 13.82 -5.00
CA GLN A 186 0.63 12.68 -4.56
C GLN A 186 0.01 11.89 -5.72
N GLY A 187 0.15 12.40 -6.98
CA GLY A 187 -0.58 11.84 -8.10
C GLY A 187 -2.10 11.94 -7.87
N MET A 188 -2.79 10.82 -8.05
CA MET A 188 -4.24 10.71 -7.81
C MET A 188 -4.56 10.11 -6.44
N THR A 189 -3.56 9.94 -5.55
CA THR A 189 -3.74 9.32 -4.23
C THR A 189 -4.02 10.36 -3.16
N PHE A 190 -4.43 9.89 -1.96
CA PHE A 190 -4.71 10.73 -0.80
C PHE A 190 -3.48 11.56 -0.36
N GLU A 191 -2.32 10.93 -0.36
CA GLU A 191 -1.06 11.57 0.02
C GLU A 191 0.14 10.91 -0.69
N PRO A 192 1.31 11.57 -0.73
CA PRO A 192 2.50 11.04 -1.41
C PRO A 192 2.94 9.66 -0.93
N SER A 193 2.77 9.35 0.34
CA SER A 193 3.14 8.04 0.91
C SER A 193 2.26 6.91 0.35
N TRP A 194 0.99 7.20 0.02
CA TRP A 194 0.09 6.24 -0.62
C TRP A 194 0.48 5.97 -2.07
N LEU A 195 0.88 7.01 -2.82
CA LEU A 195 1.42 6.82 -4.17
C LEU A 195 2.62 5.89 -4.15
N ALA A 196 3.58 6.15 -3.24
CA ALA A 196 4.75 5.31 -3.08
C ALA A 196 4.39 3.87 -2.71
N THR A 197 3.48 3.68 -1.76
CA THR A 197 3.00 2.35 -1.34
C THR A 197 2.36 1.60 -2.51
N GLN A 198 1.48 2.24 -3.27
CA GLN A 198 0.84 1.60 -4.43
C GLN A 198 1.85 1.24 -5.52
N ILE A 199 2.86 2.07 -5.79
CA ILE A 199 3.96 1.71 -6.71
C ILE A 199 4.67 0.45 -6.22
N ILE A 200 5.01 0.38 -4.93
CA ILE A 200 5.74 -0.73 -4.33
C ILE A 200 4.94 -2.02 -4.37
N VAL A 201 3.64 -1.99 -4.05
CA VAL A 201 2.84 -3.21 -3.94
C VAL A 201 2.21 -3.66 -5.26
N LEU A 202 1.95 -2.75 -6.20
CA LEU A 202 1.27 -3.07 -7.46
C LEU A 202 2.22 -3.20 -8.65
N LEU A 203 3.24 -2.36 -8.78
CA LEU A 203 4.11 -2.35 -9.96
C LEU A 203 5.40 -3.16 -9.74
N ILE A 204 6.11 -2.91 -8.66
CA ILE A 204 7.44 -3.51 -8.42
C ILE A 204 7.42 -5.04 -8.41
N PRO A 205 6.46 -5.74 -7.76
CA PRO A 205 6.44 -7.20 -7.76
C PRO A 205 6.31 -7.80 -9.17
N ALA A 206 5.49 -7.19 -10.03
CA ALA A 206 5.32 -7.66 -11.39
C ALA A 206 6.57 -7.41 -12.27
N LEU A 207 7.26 -6.29 -12.05
CA LEU A 207 8.52 -5.96 -12.74
C LEU A 207 9.64 -6.92 -12.33
N ILE A 208 9.82 -7.15 -11.02
CA ILE A 208 10.79 -8.13 -10.49
C ILE A 208 10.48 -9.54 -11.02
N ALA A 209 9.22 -9.96 -10.94
CA ALA A 209 8.81 -11.27 -11.42
C ALA A 209 9.10 -11.47 -12.91
N ARG A 210 8.86 -10.45 -13.74
CA ARG A 210 9.19 -10.49 -15.18
C ARG A 210 10.69 -10.56 -15.43
N ALA A 211 11.48 -9.77 -14.70
CA ALA A 211 12.93 -9.79 -14.81
C ALA A 211 13.50 -11.17 -14.46
N MET A 212 13.05 -11.75 -13.36
CA MET A 212 13.53 -13.04 -12.87
C MET A 212 13.05 -14.22 -13.70
N ALA A 213 11.80 -14.24 -14.15
CA ALA A 213 11.22 -15.32 -14.94
C ALA A 213 11.87 -15.47 -16.33
N ARG A 214 12.27 -14.36 -16.95
CA ARG A 214 12.94 -14.37 -18.27
C ARG A 214 14.20 -15.21 -18.26
N GLN A 215 14.92 -15.26 -17.18
CA GLN A 215 16.20 -15.94 -17.09
C GLN A 215 16.08 -17.45 -16.90
N GLU A 216 14.89 -17.94 -16.57
CA GLU A 216 14.67 -19.39 -16.49
C GLU A 216 14.35 -20.02 -17.87
N GLY A 217 14.37 -19.26 -18.95
CA GLY A 217 14.07 -19.77 -20.29
C GLY A 217 12.61 -20.25 -20.45
N VAL A 218 11.78 -20.04 -19.43
CA VAL A 218 10.40 -20.51 -19.39
C VAL A 218 9.47 -19.44 -19.96
N GLY A 219 9.21 -19.52 -21.25
CA GLY A 219 7.85 -19.42 -21.74
C GLY A 219 7.27 -18.09 -22.15
N LEU A 220 8.01 -17.05 -22.51
CA LEU A 220 7.48 -16.05 -23.44
C LEU A 220 8.55 -15.78 -24.51
N PRO A 221 8.21 -15.90 -25.82
CA PRO A 221 9.15 -15.53 -26.84
C PRO A 221 9.66 -14.12 -26.55
N ALA A 222 10.97 -13.93 -26.63
CA ALA A 222 11.60 -12.63 -26.45
C ALA A 222 11.12 -11.70 -27.56
N LEU A 223 9.98 -11.03 -27.33
CA LEU A 223 9.53 -9.97 -28.24
C LEU A 223 10.64 -8.93 -28.32
N PRO A 224 11.00 -8.47 -29.53
CA PRO A 224 11.92 -7.36 -29.70
C PRO A 224 11.49 -6.19 -28.79
N GLY A 225 12.43 -5.60 -28.04
CA GLY A 225 12.15 -4.51 -27.11
C GLY A 225 11.66 -4.91 -25.72
N HIS A 226 11.66 -6.18 -25.32
CA HIS A 226 11.24 -6.59 -23.98
C HIS A 226 12.13 -5.98 -22.88
N ALA A 227 13.45 -5.92 -23.09
CA ALA A 227 14.37 -5.29 -22.15
C ALA A 227 14.07 -3.78 -21.99
N LEU A 228 13.79 -3.08 -23.08
CA LEU A 228 13.39 -1.68 -23.08
C LEU A 228 12.07 -1.45 -22.33
N ARG A 229 11.08 -2.32 -22.54
CA ARG A 229 9.79 -2.23 -21.82
C ARG A 229 9.96 -2.47 -20.31
N LEU A 230 10.82 -3.40 -19.94
CA LEU A 230 11.12 -3.67 -18.54
C LEU A 230 11.87 -2.49 -17.88
N ALA A 231 12.92 -1.98 -18.56
CA ALA A 231 13.65 -0.80 -18.13
C ALA A 231 12.73 0.43 -18.03
N GLY A 232 11.86 0.66 -19.01
CA GLY A 232 10.85 1.72 -18.98
C GLY A 232 9.87 1.56 -17.82
N GLY A 233 9.43 0.34 -17.51
CA GLY A 233 8.58 0.06 -16.35
C GLY A 233 9.26 0.42 -15.03
N PHE A 234 10.53 0.04 -14.84
CA PHE A 234 11.29 0.44 -13.65
C PHE A 234 11.54 1.95 -13.62
N ALA A 235 11.85 2.58 -14.75
CA ALA A 235 12.06 4.04 -14.82
C ALA A 235 10.79 4.79 -14.41
N VAL A 236 9.61 4.38 -14.88
CA VAL A 236 8.32 4.95 -14.48
C VAL A 236 8.07 4.76 -12.97
N ALA A 237 8.30 3.56 -12.45
CA ALA A 237 8.10 3.28 -11.03
C ALA A 237 9.04 4.10 -10.14
N ILE A 238 10.34 4.18 -10.49
CA ILE A 238 11.32 4.99 -9.76
C ILE A 238 11.00 6.48 -9.88
N GLY A 239 10.66 6.96 -11.07
CA GLY A 239 10.22 8.35 -11.28
C GLY A 239 9.03 8.71 -10.39
N GLY A 240 8.02 7.83 -10.31
CA GLY A 240 6.88 8.03 -9.43
C GLY A 240 7.26 8.06 -7.94
N LEU A 241 8.22 7.23 -7.50
CA LEU A 241 8.74 7.27 -6.13
C LEU A 241 9.50 8.57 -5.84
N LEU A 242 10.30 9.04 -6.79
CA LEU A 242 11.00 10.33 -6.69
C LEU A 242 10.00 11.49 -6.61
N PHE A 243 8.98 11.53 -7.48
CA PHE A 243 7.93 12.54 -7.44
C PHE A 243 7.16 12.55 -6.12
N SER A 244 6.93 11.37 -5.54
CA SER A 244 6.28 11.27 -4.24
C SER A 244 7.13 11.81 -3.09
N GLY A 245 8.44 11.87 -3.24
CA GLY A 245 9.39 12.24 -2.18
C GLY A 245 9.25 11.35 -0.93
N SER A 246 8.77 10.12 -1.08
CA SER A 246 8.57 9.20 0.04
C SER A 246 9.88 8.50 0.38
N ARG A 247 10.53 8.94 1.47
CA ARG A 247 11.77 8.33 1.96
C ARG A 247 11.61 6.86 2.26
N PHE A 248 10.50 6.50 2.91
CA PHE A 248 10.18 5.10 3.16
C PHE A 248 9.97 4.31 1.87
N GLY A 249 9.29 4.90 0.88
CA GLY A 249 9.13 4.30 -0.44
C GLY A 249 10.47 4.02 -1.13
N LEU A 250 11.39 4.96 -1.06
CA LEU A 250 12.76 4.79 -1.59
C LEU A 250 13.53 3.70 -0.82
N ALA A 251 13.44 3.67 0.51
CA ALA A 251 14.06 2.62 1.32
C ALA A 251 13.49 1.24 0.98
N CYS A 252 12.18 1.11 0.78
CA CYS A 252 11.54 -0.15 0.40
C CYS A 252 12.02 -0.64 -0.97
N ILE A 253 12.11 0.22 -1.99
CA ILE A 253 12.57 -0.23 -3.30
C ILE A 253 14.05 -0.63 -3.27
N VAL A 254 14.88 0.08 -2.54
CA VAL A 254 16.29 -0.30 -2.33
C VAL A 254 16.38 -1.66 -1.67
N ALA A 255 15.62 -1.90 -0.60
CA ALA A 255 15.59 -3.20 0.09
C ALA A 255 15.08 -4.33 -0.83
N MET A 256 14.01 -4.10 -1.59
CA MET A 256 13.45 -5.11 -2.52
C MET A 256 14.39 -5.42 -3.67
N LEU A 257 15.00 -4.41 -4.28
CA LEU A 257 15.97 -4.62 -5.35
C LEU A 257 17.27 -5.24 -4.82
N GLY A 258 17.76 -4.81 -3.66
CA GLY A 258 18.91 -5.41 -2.98
C GLY A 258 18.68 -6.90 -2.67
N LEU A 259 17.52 -7.24 -2.10
CA LEU A 259 17.13 -8.64 -1.90
C LEU A 259 17.05 -9.41 -3.22
N SER A 260 16.54 -8.77 -4.28
CA SER A 260 16.47 -9.39 -5.60
C SER A 260 17.85 -9.63 -6.21
N VAL A 261 18.80 -8.69 -6.04
CA VAL A 261 20.22 -8.86 -6.41
C VAL A 261 20.80 -10.06 -5.67
N PHE A 262 20.65 -10.11 -4.37
CA PHE A 262 21.18 -11.17 -3.51
C PHE A 262 20.60 -12.54 -3.91
N LEU A 263 19.30 -12.66 -4.05
CA LEU A 263 18.65 -13.91 -4.45
C LEU A 263 19.02 -14.35 -5.89
N ALA A 264 19.22 -13.40 -6.80
CA ALA A 264 19.65 -13.67 -8.15
C ALA A 264 21.11 -14.16 -8.17
N ALA A 265 21.99 -13.52 -7.39
CA ALA A 265 23.38 -13.91 -7.26
C ALA A 265 23.53 -15.31 -6.65
N LEU A 266 22.83 -15.62 -5.56
CA LEU A 266 22.82 -16.95 -4.93
C LEU A 266 22.39 -18.06 -5.90
N ARG A 267 21.60 -17.74 -6.92
CA ARG A 267 21.15 -18.70 -7.95
C ARG A 267 22.00 -18.69 -9.20
N GLY A 268 23.15 -18.04 -9.19
CA GLY A 268 24.04 -17.92 -10.35
C GLY A 268 23.46 -17.07 -11.49
N ARG A 269 22.47 -16.22 -11.24
CA ARG A 269 21.79 -15.39 -12.24
C ARG A 269 22.44 -14.02 -12.37
N ILE A 270 23.67 -14.01 -12.84
CA ILE A 270 24.50 -12.80 -12.93
C ILE A 270 23.81 -11.68 -13.70
N LEU A 271 23.12 -12.00 -14.80
CA LEU A 271 22.43 -10.97 -15.60
C LEU A 271 21.26 -10.31 -14.85
N ALA A 272 20.49 -11.07 -14.02
CA ALA A 272 19.44 -10.45 -13.18
C ALA A 272 20.05 -9.61 -12.08
N ALA A 273 21.08 -10.12 -11.43
CA ALA A 273 21.80 -9.36 -10.43
C ALA A 273 22.33 -8.05 -11.01
N ALA A 274 22.97 -8.10 -12.18
CA ALA A 274 23.46 -6.92 -12.90
C ALA A 274 22.31 -5.95 -13.29
N THR A 275 21.16 -6.49 -13.76
CA THR A 275 19.99 -5.65 -14.08
C THR A 275 19.46 -4.92 -12.86
N PHE A 276 19.26 -5.61 -11.73
CA PHE A 276 18.77 -4.98 -10.51
C PHE A 276 19.77 -4.01 -9.91
N LEU A 277 21.07 -4.35 -9.94
CA LEU A 277 22.14 -3.45 -9.51
C LEU A 277 22.20 -2.22 -10.42
N GLY A 278 22.08 -2.38 -11.74
CA GLY A 278 22.00 -1.28 -12.69
C GLY A 278 20.83 -0.35 -12.42
N VAL A 279 19.66 -0.90 -12.10
CA VAL A 279 18.48 -0.11 -11.71
C VAL A 279 18.71 0.66 -10.41
N LEU A 280 19.36 0.05 -9.41
CA LEU A 280 19.72 0.71 -8.17
C LEU A 280 20.70 1.85 -8.38
N VAL A 281 21.76 1.60 -9.17
CA VAL A 281 22.80 2.60 -9.47
C VAL A 281 22.22 3.74 -10.31
N ALA A 282 21.43 3.43 -11.36
CA ALA A 282 20.80 4.46 -12.18
C ALA A 282 19.77 5.28 -11.38
N GLY A 283 18.98 4.64 -10.51
CA GLY A 283 18.04 5.32 -9.62
C GLY A 283 18.77 6.21 -8.60
N GLY A 284 19.82 5.70 -7.98
CA GLY A 284 20.68 6.47 -7.06
C GLY A 284 21.39 7.60 -7.77
N GLY A 285 21.93 7.35 -8.95
CA GLY A 285 22.57 8.39 -9.80
C GLY A 285 21.58 9.46 -10.23
N ALA A 286 20.34 9.11 -10.59
CA ALA A 286 19.29 10.09 -10.89
C ALA A 286 18.95 10.96 -9.66
N VAL A 287 18.89 10.36 -8.48
CA VAL A 287 18.72 11.10 -7.22
C VAL A 287 19.86 12.10 -7.02
N VAL A 288 21.12 11.67 -7.15
CA VAL A 288 22.30 12.53 -7.00
C VAL A 288 22.38 13.60 -8.09
N ALA A 289 22.08 13.25 -9.36
CA ALA A 289 22.08 14.24 -10.46
C ALA A 289 21.00 15.30 -10.27
N MET A 290 19.81 14.90 -9.81
CA MET A 290 18.74 15.84 -9.45
C MET A 290 19.15 16.73 -8.27
N SER A 291 19.97 16.23 -7.32
CA SER A 291 20.54 17.03 -6.22
C SER A 291 21.55 18.07 -6.70
N GLY A 292 22.38 17.71 -7.65
CA GLY A 292 23.41 18.61 -8.21
C GLY A 292 22.85 19.70 -9.15
N LEU A 293 21.74 19.40 -9.87
CA LEU A 293 21.09 20.37 -10.76
C LEU A 293 20.27 21.43 -10.00
N GLY A 294 20.13 21.27 -8.72
CA GLY A 294 19.18 21.97 -7.86
C GLY A 294 19.69 23.23 -7.16
N ALA A 295 20.78 23.81 -7.58
CA ALA A 295 21.23 25.10 -7.04
C ALA A 295 20.30 26.30 -7.39
N GLY A 296 19.20 26.07 -8.12
CA GLY A 296 18.16 27.04 -8.43
C GLY A 296 16.83 26.74 -7.71
N ALA A 297 16.01 27.76 -7.45
CA ALA A 297 14.76 27.69 -6.66
C ALA A 297 13.76 26.56 -7.03
N GLY A 298 13.84 26.01 -8.24
CA GLY A 298 12.97 24.87 -8.65
C GLY A 298 13.39 23.49 -8.12
N ALA A 299 14.63 23.35 -7.71
CA ALA A 299 15.20 22.09 -7.26
C ALA A 299 14.89 21.76 -5.79
N THR A 300 14.56 22.75 -5.00
CA THR A 300 14.17 22.57 -3.60
C THR A 300 12.95 21.62 -3.49
N TYR A 301 12.09 21.57 -4.52
CA TYR A 301 10.88 20.76 -4.52
C TYR A 301 11.08 19.29 -4.86
N VAL A 302 11.97 19.00 -5.82
CA VAL A 302 12.30 17.60 -6.17
C VAL A 302 13.30 17.04 -5.18
N MET A 303 14.12 17.90 -4.61
CA MET A 303 15.26 17.58 -3.76
C MET A 303 14.99 17.76 -2.27
N GLY A 304 13.86 18.36 -1.88
CA GLY A 304 13.53 18.52 -0.47
C GLY A 304 13.85 17.28 0.39
N PRO A 305 13.47 16.06 -0.03
CA PRO A 305 13.84 14.85 0.68
C PRO A 305 15.32 14.49 0.64
N VAL A 306 16.02 14.80 -0.46
CA VAL A 306 17.45 14.44 -0.62
C VAL A 306 18.34 15.54 -0.06
N ALA A 307 18.03 16.81 -0.29
CA ALA A 307 18.69 17.93 0.35
C ALA A 307 18.53 17.87 1.87
N TYR A 308 17.35 17.52 2.35
CA TYR A 308 17.12 17.31 3.78
C TYR A 308 17.91 16.11 4.33
N LEU A 309 18.12 15.04 3.55
CA LEU A 309 19.01 13.94 3.93
C LEU A 309 20.49 14.36 3.91
N THR A 310 20.88 15.31 3.05
CA THR A 310 22.27 15.78 2.95
C THR A 310 22.54 17.00 3.82
N GLU A 311 21.58 17.90 4.02
CA GLU A 311 21.72 19.09 4.87
C GLU A 311 21.41 18.81 6.34
N SER A 312 20.47 17.93 6.66
CA SER A 312 20.23 17.50 8.04
C SER A 312 21.19 16.41 8.52
N ALA A 313 21.86 15.71 7.61
CA ALA A 313 23.07 14.96 7.91
C ALA A 313 24.26 15.92 7.99
N ASP A 314 24.18 16.96 8.79
CA ASP A 314 25.36 17.59 9.31
C ASP A 314 26.11 16.54 10.12
N LEU A 315 27.11 15.91 9.47
CA LEU A 315 27.95 14.88 10.07
C LEU A 315 28.58 15.35 11.38
N ASN A 316 28.62 16.66 11.63
CA ASN A 316 29.07 17.25 12.88
C ASN A 316 27.99 17.14 14.00
N SER A 317 26.69 17.10 13.66
CA SER A 317 25.64 16.84 14.65
C SER A 317 25.62 15.35 15.06
N LEU A 318 26.09 14.45 14.18
CA LEU A 318 26.29 13.04 14.51
C LEU A 318 27.48 12.79 15.46
N ALA A 319 28.45 13.73 15.52
CA ALA A 319 29.63 13.59 16.37
C ALA A 319 29.43 14.04 17.84
N GLY A 320 28.36 14.76 18.15
CA GLY A 320 28.13 15.33 19.48
C GLY A 320 26.77 15.00 20.11
N GLY A 321 25.88 14.32 19.41
CA GLY A 321 24.54 13.96 19.88
C GLY A 321 24.28 12.47 19.80
N ASP A 322 23.19 12.00 20.40
CA ASP A 322 22.73 10.63 20.25
C ASP A 322 22.43 10.34 18.75
N VAL A 323 23.28 9.50 18.15
CA VAL A 323 23.22 9.14 16.72
C VAL A 323 21.83 8.66 16.31
N ALA A 324 21.11 7.98 17.22
CA ALA A 324 19.76 7.49 16.97
C ALA A 324 18.77 8.66 16.79
N THR A 325 18.89 9.71 17.58
CA THR A 325 18.01 10.90 17.50
C THR A 325 18.24 11.67 16.20
N GLY A 326 19.49 11.90 15.80
CA GLY A 326 19.81 12.56 14.54
C GLY A 326 19.29 11.82 13.30
N VAL A 327 19.38 10.49 13.26
CA VAL A 327 18.86 9.67 12.14
C VAL A 327 17.33 9.67 12.11
N THR A 328 16.64 9.60 13.25
CA THR A 328 15.18 9.60 13.31
C THR A 328 14.59 10.94 12.87
N ASP A 329 15.24 12.04 13.22
CA ASP A 329 14.83 13.39 12.80
C ASP A 329 15.09 13.59 11.29
N ALA A 330 16.28 13.21 10.81
CA ALA A 330 16.61 13.26 9.38
C ALA A 330 15.62 12.47 8.51
N LEU A 331 15.08 11.37 9.03
CA LEU A 331 14.11 10.54 8.30
C LEU A 331 12.65 10.96 8.55
N ALA A 332 12.36 11.95 9.38
CA ALA A 332 11.02 12.32 9.85
C ALA A 332 10.25 11.08 10.36
N LEU A 333 10.94 10.20 11.09
CA LEU A 333 10.41 8.94 11.59
C LEU A 333 9.97 9.03 13.05
N ALA A 334 10.35 10.08 13.78
CA ALA A 334 10.11 10.20 15.22
C ALA A 334 8.63 10.03 15.58
N GLY A 335 7.72 10.73 14.90
CA GLY A 335 6.27 10.57 15.12
C GLY A 335 5.75 9.15 14.79
N ARG A 336 6.42 8.44 13.89
CA ARG A 336 6.09 7.03 13.55
C ARG A 336 6.61 6.07 14.61
N PHE A 337 7.82 6.31 15.13
CA PHE A 337 8.38 5.51 16.21
C PHE A 337 7.60 5.72 17.50
N ALA A 338 7.23 6.97 17.85
CA ALA A 338 6.39 7.24 19.02
C ALA A 338 5.04 6.52 18.93
N ALA A 339 4.38 6.59 17.78
CA ALA A 339 3.11 5.90 17.57
C ALA A 339 3.27 4.35 17.55
N ALA A 340 4.37 3.84 17.00
CA ALA A 340 4.67 2.42 17.02
C ALA A 340 4.98 1.91 18.43
N GLU A 341 5.74 2.67 19.22
CA GLU A 341 6.05 2.36 20.61
C GLU A 341 4.79 2.37 21.46
N ALA A 342 3.97 3.42 21.34
CA ALA A 342 2.67 3.50 22.04
C ALA A 342 1.76 2.31 21.69
N ALA A 343 1.69 1.92 20.41
CA ALA A 343 0.92 0.74 20.00
C ALA A 343 1.51 -0.55 20.56
N GLY A 344 2.84 -0.69 20.61
CA GLY A 344 3.53 -1.82 21.22
C GLY A 344 3.27 -1.97 22.71
N LEU A 345 3.34 -0.86 23.45
CA LEU A 345 3.05 -0.84 24.89
C LEU A 345 1.56 -1.12 25.15
N THR A 346 0.64 -0.54 24.37
CA THR A 346 -0.79 -0.87 24.42
C THR A 346 -1.03 -2.38 24.24
N TRP A 347 -0.28 -3.04 23.32
CA TRP A 347 -0.38 -4.48 23.15
C TRP A 347 0.15 -5.26 24.35
N LEU A 348 1.27 -4.84 24.97
CA LEU A 348 1.83 -5.53 26.12
C LEU A 348 0.86 -5.56 27.31
N ASP A 349 0.04 -4.52 27.50
CA ASP A 349 -0.98 -4.47 28.54
C ASP A 349 -2.28 -5.20 28.15
N HIS A 350 -2.55 -5.34 26.85
CA HIS A 350 -3.73 -6.03 26.32
C HIS A 350 -3.35 -7.16 25.33
N PRO A 351 -2.55 -8.17 25.75
CA PRO A 351 -1.83 -9.06 24.82
C PRO A 351 -2.74 -10.03 24.06
N VAL A 352 -3.86 -10.47 24.64
CA VAL A 352 -4.66 -11.58 24.09
C VAL A 352 -5.70 -11.09 23.10
N PHE A 353 -6.54 -10.12 23.49
CA PHE A 353 -7.68 -9.64 22.72
C PHE A 353 -7.47 -8.23 22.15
N GLY A 354 -6.45 -7.53 22.60
CA GLY A 354 -6.23 -6.12 22.26
C GLY A 354 -7.30 -5.20 22.85
N VAL A 355 -7.31 -3.94 22.36
CA VAL A 355 -8.22 -2.89 22.84
C VAL A 355 -9.44 -2.67 21.93
N SER A 356 -9.78 -3.62 21.08
CA SER A 356 -10.78 -3.55 20.02
C SER A 356 -10.31 -2.78 18.77
N LEU A 357 -10.77 -3.26 17.60
CA LEU A 357 -10.41 -2.67 16.31
C LEU A 357 -10.82 -1.19 16.25
N GLY A 358 -9.87 -0.33 15.88
CA GLY A 358 -10.07 1.12 15.77
C GLY A 358 -9.98 1.90 17.07
N ASN A 359 -9.64 1.27 18.20
CA ASN A 359 -9.60 1.92 19.52
C ASN A 359 -8.20 2.19 20.09
N ASN A 360 -7.12 1.78 19.40
CA ASN A 360 -5.75 1.93 19.90
C ASN A 360 -5.37 3.40 20.20
N TYR A 361 -5.86 4.36 19.40
CA TYR A 361 -5.55 5.79 19.60
C TYR A 361 -5.99 6.34 20.95
N ARG A 362 -6.95 5.68 21.62
CA ARG A 362 -7.44 6.10 22.96
C ARG A 362 -6.36 5.93 24.03
N TYR A 363 -5.45 5.02 23.82
CA TYR A 363 -4.37 4.65 24.73
C TYR A 363 -3.05 5.34 24.41
N PHE A 364 -2.92 5.95 23.23
CA PHE A 364 -1.65 6.54 22.79
C PHE A 364 -1.17 7.68 23.68
N GLY A 365 -2.08 8.46 24.30
CA GLY A 365 -1.69 9.50 25.24
C GLY A 365 -1.07 8.95 26.54
N GLU A 366 -1.50 7.75 26.96
CA GLU A 366 -0.99 7.08 28.16
C GLU A 366 0.36 6.40 27.90
N TYR A 367 0.53 5.81 26.71
CA TYR A 367 1.72 5.05 26.35
C TYR A 367 2.69 5.82 25.44
N ALA A 368 2.46 7.11 25.22
CA ALA A 368 3.40 7.92 24.47
C ALA A 368 4.74 8.00 25.21
N PRO A 369 5.88 7.74 24.55
CA PRO A 369 7.17 7.77 25.22
C PRO A 369 7.56 9.18 25.62
N ASP A 370 8.22 9.33 26.78
CA ASP A 370 8.65 10.62 27.33
C ASP A 370 9.50 11.43 26.35
N TRP A 371 10.34 10.76 25.57
CA TRP A 371 11.17 11.41 24.56
C TRP A 371 10.34 12.11 23.47
N ALA A 372 9.11 11.64 23.17
CA ALA A 372 8.22 12.29 22.20
C ALA A 372 7.76 13.68 22.67
N PHE A 373 7.74 13.94 23.97
CA PHE A 373 7.36 15.24 24.54
C PHE A 373 8.55 16.18 24.74
N THR A 374 9.78 15.67 24.81
CA THR A 374 10.99 16.44 25.14
C THR A 374 11.82 16.86 23.94
N THR A 375 11.60 16.27 22.75
CA THR A 375 12.36 16.58 21.55
C THR A 375 11.95 17.92 20.94
N GLN A 376 12.87 18.59 20.25
CA GLN A 376 12.58 19.82 19.47
C GLN A 376 11.45 19.61 18.44
N LEU A 377 11.18 18.38 18.07
CA LEU A 377 10.03 17.94 17.28
C LEU A 377 8.70 18.38 17.88
N PHE A 378 8.60 18.41 19.21
CA PHE A 378 7.39 18.88 19.90
C PHE A 378 7.23 20.40 19.78
N THR A 379 8.32 21.15 19.77
CA THR A 379 8.32 22.62 19.74
C THR A 379 8.23 23.21 18.34
N GLN A 380 8.82 22.56 17.34
CA GLN A 380 8.81 23.02 15.94
C GLN A 380 7.92 22.21 15.02
N GLY A 381 7.77 20.91 15.27
CA GLY A 381 7.02 19.95 14.48
C GLY A 381 5.66 19.56 15.05
N ALA A 382 5.20 20.20 16.13
CA ALA A 382 3.85 19.98 16.68
C ALA A 382 2.74 20.19 15.64
N LYS A 383 3.06 20.77 14.50
CA LYS A 383 2.14 20.94 13.37
C LYS A 383 2.12 19.77 12.40
N GLU A 384 3.13 18.87 12.41
CA GLU A 384 3.25 17.83 11.41
C GLU A 384 3.44 16.43 12.03
N GLY A 385 2.39 15.83 12.54
CA GLY A 385 2.37 14.39 12.82
C GLY A 385 2.38 13.94 14.27
N ILE A 386 2.49 14.85 15.26
CA ILE A 386 2.36 14.55 16.68
C ILE A 386 1.18 15.27 17.34
N GLY A 387 0.37 16.00 16.60
CA GLY A 387 -0.85 16.65 17.09
C GLY A 387 -1.83 15.69 17.80
N TRP A 388 -1.69 14.41 17.51
CA TRP A 388 -2.45 13.36 18.19
C TRP A 388 -2.07 13.16 19.66
N LEU A 389 -0.89 13.61 20.10
CA LEU A 389 -0.47 13.59 21.51
C LEU A 389 -1.22 14.63 22.36
N ASP A 390 -1.63 15.75 21.75
CA ASP A 390 -2.45 16.74 22.45
C ASP A 390 -3.85 16.17 22.71
N PRO A 391 -4.28 16.00 23.96
CA PRO A 391 -5.61 15.48 24.29
C PRO A 391 -6.75 16.39 23.77
N ASN A 392 -6.48 17.69 23.57
CA ASN A 392 -7.44 18.66 23.04
C ASN A 392 -7.48 18.70 21.52
N SER A 393 -6.51 18.13 20.85
CA SER A 393 -6.52 18.04 19.39
C SER A 393 -7.56 17.02 18.90
N PRO A 394 -8.33 17.33 17.85
CA PRO A 394 -9.23 16.36 17.25
C PRO A 394 -8.48 15.25 16.49
N GLU A 395 -7.19 15.42 16.28
CA GLU A 395 -6.36 14.43 15.59
C GLU A 395 -6.28 13.13 16.39
N LYS A 396 -6.41 12.01 15.66
CA LYS A 396 -6.29 10.67 16.22
C LYS A 396 -4.96 10.08 15.81
N GLY A 397 -4.22 9.61 16.79
CA GLY A 397 -3.03 8.80 16.51
C GLY A 397 -3.40 7.53 15.78
N ASN A 398 -2.48 7.07 14.94
CA ASN A 398 -2.54 5.73 14.39
C ASN A 398 -1.15 5.10 14.46
N ALA A 399 -1.08 3.80 14.52
CA ALA A 399 0.18 3.08 14.72
C ALA A 399 1.19 3.26 13.57
N LYS A 400 0.75 3.79 12.42
CA LYS A 400 1.56 3.90 11.17
C LYS A 400 2.25 2.59 10.77
N ASN A 401 1.85 1.48 11.38
CA ASN A 401 2.39 0.15 11.23
C ASN A 401 1.26 -0.86 11.44
N LEU A 402 0.90 -1.62 10.39
CA LEU A 402 -0.25 -2.54 10.44
C LEU A 402 -0.02 -3.72 11.41
N PHE A 403 1.21 -4.18 11.57
CA PHE A 403 1.49 -5.28 12.50
C PHE A 403 1.23 -4.85 13.95
N LEU A 404 1.75 -3.68 14.34
CA LEU A 404 1.53 -3.15 15.68
C LEU A 404 0.08 -2.72 15.91
N ARG A 405 -0.56 -2.17 14.87
CA ARG A 405 -1.99 -1.89 14.91
C ARG A 405 -2.81 -3.15 15.20
N LEU A 406 -2.56 -4.23 14.46
CA LEU A 406 -3.27 -5.48 14.66
C LEU A 406 -2.99 -6.08 16.05
N LEU A 407 -1.73 -6.05 16.50
CA LEU A 407 -1.39 -6.52 17.84
C LEU A 407 -2.09 -5.72 18.92
N SER A 408 -2.05 -4.38 18.88
CA SER A 408 -2.69 -3.53 19.86
C SER A 408 -4.22 -3.61 19.84
N GLU A 409 -4.82 -3.67 18.64
CA GLU A 409 -6.27 -3.65 18.48
C GLU A 409 -6.93 -5.03 18.62
N THR A 410 -6.25 -6.11 18.22
CA THR A 410 -6.86 -7.46 18.16
C THR A 410 -6.11 -8.51 18.97
N GLY A 411 -5.03 -8.11 19.63
CA GLY A 411 -4.16 -9.00 20.40
C GLY A 411 -3.47 -10.06 19.54
N VAL A 412 -2.75 -10.97 20.21
CA VAL A 412 -2.03 -12.06 19.54
C VAL A 412 -2.95 -12.99 18.78
N VAL A 413 -4.18 -13.21 19.26
CA VAL A 413 -5.14 -14.12 18.61
C VAL A 413 -5.58 -13.57 17.25
N GLY A 414 -6.03 -12.31 17.19
CA GLY A 414 -6.43 -11.68 15.93
C GLY A 414 -5.24 -11.52 14.98
N PHE A 415 -4.09 -11.11 15.49
CA PHE A 415 -2.87 -11.02 14.71
C PHE A 415 -2.48 -12.37 14.08
N ALA A 416 -2.49 -13.46 14.85
CA ALA A 416 -2.20 -14.79 14.33
C ALA A 416 -3.18 -15.23 13.23
N LEU A 417 -4.48 -14.99 13.42
CA LEU A 417 -5.50 -15.29 12.40
C LEU A 417 -5.26 -14.50 11.11
N PHE A 418 -4.90 -13.22 11.22
CA PHE A 418 -4.57 -12.39 10.06
C PHE A 418 -3.31 -12.90 9.35
N ILE A 419 -2.25 -13.24 10.09
CA ILE A 419 -1.01 -13.78 9.52
C ILE A 419 -1.26 -15.15 8.86
N ILE A 420 -2.07 -16.02 9.45
CA ILE A 420 -2.46 -17.30 8.85
C ILE A 420 -3.21 -17.06 7.53
N PHE A 421 -4.18 -16.11 7.52
CA PHE A 421 -4.85 -15.72 6.28
C PHE A 421 -3.84 -15.25 5.24
N PHE A 422 -2.99 -14.28 5.58
CA PHE A 422 -2.01 -13.69 4.69
C PHE A 422 -1.03 -14.73 4.13
N TRP A 423 -0.49 -15.57 4.98
CA TRP A 423 0.40 -16.66 4.61
C TRP A 423 -0.27 -17.65 3.63
N ARG A 424 -1.51 -18.03 3.90
CA ARG A 424 -2.25 -18.94 3.03
C ARG A 424 -2.46 -18.34 1.63
N GLN A 425 -2.76 -17.04 1.53
CA GLN A 425 -2.92 -16.39 0.23
C GLN A 425 -1.63 -16.39 -0.59
N LEU A 426 -0.52 -16.12 0.07
CA LEU A 426 0.78 -15.99 -0.58
C LEU A 426 1.42 -17.34 -0.88
N PHE A 427 1.39 -18.28 0.05
CA PHE A 427 2.28 -19.42 0.01
C PHE A 427 1.59 -20.79 -0.11
N ARG A 428 0.28 -20.90 0.06
CA ARG A 428 -0.43 -22.15 -0.12
C ARG A 428 -0.59 -22.47 -1.60
N GLY A 429 -0.18 -23.67 -1.99
CA GLY A 429 -0.17 -24.13 -3.38
C GLY A 429 1.22 -24.03 -4.04
N ARG A 430 1.36 -24.73 -5.16
CA ARG A 430 2.61 -24.75 -5.94
C ARG A 430 2.54 -23.73 -7.07
N PRO A 431 3.52 -22.86 -7.21
CA PRO A 431 3.55 -21.93 -8.35
C PRO A 431 3.72 -22.71 -9.64
N HIS A 432 2.89 -22.40 -10.63
CA HIS A 432 2.88 -23.10 -11.92
C HIS A 432 4.07 -22.78 -12.82
N ASP A 433 4.61 -21.56 -12.68
CA ASP A 433 5.74 -21.09 -13.48
C ASP A 433 6.65 -20.14 -12.68
N ALA A 434 7.75 -19.75 -13.29
CA ALA A 434 8.73 -18.86 -12.69
C ALA A 434 8.15 -17.48 -12.37
N PHE A 435 7.30 -16.92 -13.26
CA PHE A 435 6.68 -15.62 -13.03
C PHE A 435 5.81 -15.65 -11.76
N HIS A 436 4.94 -16.65 -11.59
CA HIS A 436 4.09 -16.79 -10.41
C HIS A 436 4.91 -16.93 -9.12
N ARG A 437 6.00 -17.71 -9.17
CA ARG A 437 6.89 -17.88 -8.02
C ARG A 437 7.53 -16.56 -7.58
N TYR A 438 8.09 -15.79 -8.52
CA TYR A 438 8.75 -14.54 -8.20
C TYR A 438 7.75 -13.43 -7.88
N PHE A 439 6.61 -13.38 -8.56
CA PHE A 439 5.54 -12.44 -8.22
C PHE A 439 5.08 -12.61 -6.78
N ARG A 440 4.87 -13.85 -6.35
CA ARG A 440 4.47 -14.18 -4.99
C ARG A 440 5.50 -13.75 -3.95
N LEU A 441 6.77 -14.06 -4.17
CA LEU A 441 7.85 -13.66 -3.27
C LEU A 441 8.02 -12.14 -3.20
N ALA A 442 8.00 -11.47 -4.35
CA ALA A 442 8.11 -10.03 -4.42
C ALA A 442 6.88 -9.32 -3.81
N SER A 443 5.66 -9.87 -4.00
CA SER A 443 4.45 -9.35 -3.37
C SER A 443 4.49 -9.54 -1.86
N ALA A 444 4.99 -10.68 -1.35
CA ALA A 444 5.16 -10.90 0.09
C ALA A 444 6.11 -9.86 0.71
N ALA A 445 7.25 -9.60 0.06
CA ALA A 445 8.20 -8.58 0.50
C ALA A 445 7.59 -7.18 0.44
N ALA A 446 6.94 -6.82 -0.69
CA ALA A 446 6.31 -5.52 -0.89
C ALA A 446 5.23 -5.23 0.16
N LEU A 447 4.35 -6.20 0.41
CA LEU A 447 3.29 -6.09 1.41
C LEU A 447 3.85 -6.04 2.82
N GLY A 448 4.86 -6.87 3.13
CA GLY A 448 5.55 -6.85 4.43
C GLY A 448 6.17 -5.49 4.73
N PHE A 449 6.91 -4.92 3.77
CA PHE A 449 7.46 -3.56 3.90
C PHE A 449 6.35 -2.51 3.98
N SER A 450 5.29 -2.63 3.16
CA SER A 450 4.15 -1.70 3.21
C SER A 450 3.50 -1.68 4.59
N PHE A 451 3.35 -2.82 5.25
CA PHE A 451 2.75 -2.93 6.59
C PHE A 451 3.57 -2.25 7.68
N LEU A 452 4.87 -2.06 7.49
CA LEU A 452 5.71 -1.28 8.40
C LEU A 452 5.46 0.24 8.30
N ASN A 453 4.77 0.71 7.25
CA ASN A 453 4.57 2.14 6.97
C ASN A 453 3.10 2.54 6.87
N GLN A 454 2.22 1.59 6.64
CA GLN A 454 0.78 1.79 6.44
C GLN A 454 0.01 0.95 7.44
N ASP A 455 -1.09 1.49 7.94
CA ASP A 455 -1.95 0.81 8.89
C ASP A 455 -3.42 0.75 8.45
N THR A 456 -3.69 1.02 7.17
CA THR A 456 -5.05 1.06 6.63
C THR A 456 -5.45 -0.22 5.90
N PHE A 457 -6.73 -0.62 6.04
CA PHE A 457 -7.33 -1.71 5.27
C PHE A 457 -8.04 -1.25 4.00
N VAL A 458 -8.22 0.06 3.80
CA VAL A 458 -9.00 0.62 2.70
C VAL A 458 -8.25 0.57 1.37
N ASP A 459 -6.92 0.48 1.39
CA ASP A 459 -6.14 0.49 0.16
C ASP A 459 -6.33 -0.81 -0.64
N ALA A 460 -6.88 -0.69 -1.84
CA ALA A 460 -7.02 -1.80 -2.78
C ALA A 460 -5.66 -2.46 -3.14
N GLY A 461 -4.56 -1.69 -3.02
CA GLY A 461 -3.20 -2.17 -3.21
C GLY A 461 -2.80 -3.30 -2.26
N LEU A 462 -3.40 -3.38 -1.08
CA LEU A 462 -3.19 -4.50 -0.16
C LEU A 462 -3.89 -5.78 -0.66
N TRP A 463 -5.11 -5.66 -1.16
CA TRP A 463 -6.00 -6.78 -1.39
C TRP A 463 -5.87 -7.42 -2.77
N ILE A 464 -5.62 -6.61 -3.81
CA ILE A 464 -5.51 -7.11 -5.18
C ILE A 464 -4.28 -8.01 -5.36
N PRO A 465 -3.06 -7.67 -4.86
CA PRO A 465 -1.91 -8.58 -4.93
C PRO A 465 -2.14 -9.90 -4.19
N LEU A 466 -2.80 -9.87 -3.03
CA LEU A 466 -3.17 -11.10 -2.30
C LEU A 466 -4.11 -11.98 -3.12
N ALA A 467 -5.14 -11.38 -3.74
CA ALA A 467 -6.07 -12.09 -4.60
C ALA A 467 -5.38 -12.66 -5.86
N LEU A 468 -4.46 -11.91 -6.47
CA LEU A 468 -3.63 -12.36 -7.59
C LEU A 468 -2.77 -13.57 -7.19
N CYS A 469 -2.05 -13.49 -6.08
CA CYS A 469 -1.23 -14.60 -5.58
C CYS A 469 -2.06 -15.84 -5.33
N CYS A 470 -3.22 -15.68 -4.69
CA CYS A 470 -4.13 -16.79 -4.45
C CYS A 470 -4.67 -17.40 -5.77
N ALA A 471 -5.10 -16.57 -6.73
CA ALA A 471 -5.57 -17.04 -8.04
C ALA A 471 -4.46 -17.81 -8.77
N MET A 472 -3.24 -17.30 -8.76
CA MET A 472 -2.08 -17.96 -9.36
C MET A 472 -1.76 -19.32 -8.73
N ASN A 473 -2.05 -19.51 -7.44
CA ASN A 473 -1.84 -20.78 -6.75
C ASN A 473 -2.85 -21.88 -7.14
N HIS A 474 -4.00 -21.50 -7.70
CA HIS A 474 -5.11 -22.42 -8.01
C HIS A 474 -5.38 -22.56 -9.52
N LEU A 475 -4.60 -21.92 -10.38
CA LEU A 475 -4.74 -22.13 -11.81
C LEU A 475 -4.39 -23.59 -12.16
N PRO A 476 -5.17 -24.26 -13.06
CA PRO A 476 -4.82 -25.59 -13.50
C PRO A 476 -3.46 -25.55 -14.22
N THR A 477 -2.55 -26.43 -13.83
CA THR A 477 -1.35 -26.76 -14.60
C THR A 477 -1.80 -27.11 -16.01
N LYS A 478 -1.15 -26.53 -17.04
CA LYS A 478 -1.45 -26.73 -18.45
C LYS A 478 -2.07 -28.09 -18.71
N ILE A 479 -3.26 -28.09 -19.27
CA ILE A 479 -3.83 -29.30 -19.93
C ILE A 479 -2.69 -29.84 -20.79
N LYS A 480 -2.16 -31.01 -20.46
CA LYS A 480 -1.33 -31.78 -21.41
C LYS A 480 -2.06 -31.72 -22.72
N ALA A 481 -1.43 -31.18 -23.74
CA ALA A 481 -1.94 -31.33 -25.09
C ALA A 481 -2.31 -32.81 -25.25
N PRO A 482 -3.51 -33.15 -25.75
CA PRO A 482 -3.83 -34.53 -25.97
C PRO A 482 -2.65 -35.09 -26.79
N ALA A 483 -2.02 -36.15 -26.29
CA ALA A 483 -1.03 -36.89 -27.01
C ALA A 483 -1.68 -37.21 -28.35
N GLY A 484 -1.09 -36.68 -29.42
CA GLY A 484 -1.67 -36.79 -30.74
C GLY A 484 -2.03 -38.24 -31.02
N GLU A 485 -3.29 -38.43 -31.42
CA GLU A 485 -3.73 -39.59 -32.19
C GLU A 485 -3.20 -39.47 -33.60
#